data_06e283c3d76f9bfcfcf072aaf25a864d
#
_entry.id   06e283c3d76f9bfcfcf072aaf25a864d
#
_cell.length_a   1.000
_cell.length_b   1.000
_cell.length_c   1.000
_cell.angle_alpha   90.00
_cell.angle_beta   90.00
_cell.angle_gamma   90.00
#
_symmetry.space_group_name_H-M   'P 1'
#
loop_
_entity.id
_entity.type
_entity.pdbx_description
1 polymer ?
#
loop_
_entity_poly.entity_id
_entity_poly.type
_entity_poly.pdbx_seq_one_letter_code
_entity_poly.pdbx_strand_id
1 'polypeptide(L)'
;MAELLLIAVGAATVNNFVLVRFLGLCPLLGVGSRLDSAAGMSLATGFVLTVTAGLSYLLDHWVLVPLDLGYLRIISFILLIAGTVQLAELVIRRRHALLHRLLGMYLPLITTNCAVLGVALLNAGTADSLPAALAMGLGAGLGFALVMLLFASLRERLESAEVPQAFRGPAIALVTAGMMSLAFLGFAGLIRV
;
A
#
# COMPACT_ATOMS: atom_id res chain seq x y z
N MET A 1 16.79 -14.88 9.13
CA MET A 1 16.08 -14.00 10.09
C MET A 1 16.50 -12.54 9.89
N ALA A 2 17.81 -12.23 9.94
CA ALA A 2 18.29 -10.86 9.69
C ALA A 2 17.96 -10.34 8.28
N GLU A 3 18.06 -11.16 7.26
CA GLU A 3 17.74 -10.80 5.88
C GLU A 3 16.26 -10.44 5.70
N LEU A 4 15.35 -11.21 6.29
CA LEU A 4 13.92 -10.94 6.24
C LEU A 4 13.55 -9.60 6.91
N LEU A 5 14.23 -9.30 8.01
CA LEU A 5 14.04 -8.04 8.73
C LEU A 5 14.58 -6.85 7.94
N LEU A 6 15.72 -7.04 7.26
CA LEU A 6 16.30 -6.04 6.36
C LEU A 6 15.38 -5.77 5.16
N ILE A 7 14.80 -6.81 4.56
CA ILE A 7 13.83 -6.67 3.45
C ILE A 7 12.60 -5.89 3.94
N ALA A 8 12.03 -6.25 5.08
CA ALA A 8 10.85 -5.58 5.62
C ALA A 8 11.12 -4.11 5.97
N VAL A 9 12.23 -3.81 6.65
CA VAL A 9 12.61 -2.43 7.01
C VAL A 9 12.99 -1.64 5.77
N GLY A 10 13.72 -2.23 4.82
CA GLY A 10 14.06 -1.61 3.55
C GLY A 10 12.82 -1.23 2.73
N ALA A 11 11.83 -2.13 2.66
CA ALA A 11 10.56 -1.88 1.99
C ALA A 11 9.70 -0.81 2.70
N ALA A 12 9.79 -0.74 4.02
CA ALA A 12 9.03 0.24 4.81
C ALA A 12 9.59 1.66 4.73
N THR A 13 10.92 1.82 4.70
CA THR A 13 11.59 3.12 4.82
C THR A 13 12.24 3.60 3.54
N VAL A 14 13.26 2.86 3.05
CA VAL A 14 14.11 3.28 1.93
C VAL A 14 13.43 3.11 0.58
N ASN A 15 12.81 1.96 0.36
CA ASN A 15 12.04 1.63 -0.84
C ASN A 15 10.53 1.77 -0.60
N ASN A 16 10.11 2.85 0.08
CA ASN A 16 8.70 3.07 0.31
C ASN A 16 7.97 3.30 -1.01
N PHE A 17 7.14 2.33 -1.42
CA PHE A 17 6.44 2.34 -2.71
C PHE A 17 5.55 3.57 -2.91
N VAL A 18 5.01 4.11 -1.83
CA VAL A 18 4.11 5.28 -1.89
C VAL A 18 4.87 6.53 -2.27
N LEU A 19 6.04 6.76 -1.69
CA LEU A 19 6.81 7.99 -1.85
C LEU A 19 7.84 7.92 -2.99
N VAL A 20 8.45 6.75 -3.21
CA VAL A 20 9.47 6.58 -4.27
C VAL A 20 8.84 6.31 -5.63
N ARG A 21 7.76 5.54 -5.68
CA ARG A 21 7.08 5.15 -6.92
C ARG A 21 5.72 5.80 -7.11
N PHE A 22 5.27 6.63 -6.17
CA PHE A 22 3.95 7.28 -6.17
C PHE A 22 2.77 6.29 -6.30
N LEU A 23 2.96 5.05 -5.81
CA LEU A 23 1.92 4.04 -5.81
C LEU A 23 1.02 4.19 -4.57
N GLY A 24 -0.30 4.18 -4.77
CA GLY A 24 -1.25 4.31 -3.67
C GLY A 24 -1.60 5.75 -3.29
N LEU A 25 -1.42 6.72 -4.21
CA LEU A 25 -1.85 8.10 -4.00
C LEU A 25 -3.38 8.24 -3.91
N CYS A 26 -4.15 7.36 -4.56
CA CYS A 26 -5.61 7.44 -4.55
C CYS A 26 -6.18 7.38 -3.13
N PRO A 27 -5.82 6.40 -2.28
CA PRO A 27 -6.25 6.41 -0.89
C PRO A 27 -5.64 7.55 -0.07
N LEU A 28 -4.40 7.94 -0.35
CA LEU A 28 -3.72 9.03 0.34
C LEU A 28 -4.48 10.36 0.18
N LEU A 29 -4.88 10.69 -1.04
CA LEU A 29 -5.64 11.91 -1.34
C LEU A 29 -7.10 11.82 -0.89
N GLY A 30 -7.72 10.63 -0.99
CA GLY A 30 -9.13 10.43 -0.71
C GLY A 30 -9.47 10.37 0.78
N VAL A 31 -8.62 9.76 1.59
CA VAL A 31 -8.89 9.45 3.01
C VAL A 31 -7.98 10.20 3.98
N GLY A 32 -6.91 10.78 3.49
CA GLY A 32 -5.86 11.42 4.30
C GLY A 32 -6.27 12.71 5.02
N SER A 33 -7.58 13.04 5.11
CA SER A 33 -8.05 14.24 5.82
C SER A 33 -8.35 14.01 7.30
N ARG A 34 -8.53 12.75 7.75
CA ARG A 34 -8.86 12.41 9.14
C ARG A 34 -7.99 11.26 9.62
N LEU A 35 -7.32 11.46 10.75
CA LEU A 35 -6.40 10.48 11.37
C LEU A 35 -7.09 9.13 11.64
N ASP A 36 -8.33 9.12 12.14
CA ASP A 36 -9.07 7.90 12.46
C ASP A 36 -9.34 7.06 11.21
N SER A 37 -9.74 7.72 10.12
CA SER A 37 -10.01 7.05 8.84
C SER A 37 -8.71 6.57 8.19
N ALA A 38 -7.64 7.36 8.28
CA ALA A 38 -6.31 7.01 7.78
C ALA A 38 -5.73 5.78 8.51
N ALA A 39 -5.89 5.70 9.84
CA ALA A 39 -5.44 4.55 10.63
C ALA A 39 -6.21 3.26 10.26
N GLY A 40 -7.54 3.34 10.19
CA GLY A 40 -8.35 2.19 9.78
C GLY A 40 -8.03 1.69 8.38
N MET A 41 -7.86 2.62 7.44
CA MET A 41 -7.53 2.27 6.05
C MET A 41 -6.10 1.73 5.90
N SER A 42 -5.14 2.28 6.64
CA SER A 42 -3.75 1.79 6.60
C SER A 42 -3.65 0.35 7.11
N LEU A 43 -4.39 0.03 8.16
CA LEU A 43 -4.43 -1.33 8.73
C LEU A 43 -5.08 -2.33 7.76
N ALA A 44 -6.21 -1.95 7.16
CA ALA A 44 -6.88 -2.79 6.17
C ALA A 44 -6.03 -3.01 4.92
N THR A 45 -5.42 -1.95 4.39
CA THR A 45 -4.53 -2.03 3.22
C THR A 45 -3.28 -2.83 3.54
N GLY A 46 -2.67 -2.68 4.71
CA GLY A 46 -1.51 -3.46 5.16
C GLY A 46 -1.81 -4.95 5.25
N PHE A 47 -2.99 -5.31 5.77
CA PHE A 47 -3.44 -6.70 5.79
C PHE A 47 -3.60 -7.26 4.37
N VAL A 48 -4.29 -6.53 3.48
CA VAL A 48 -4.48 -6.93 2.08
C VAL A 48 -3.15 -7.06 1.36
N LEU A 49 -2.21 -6.11 1.54
CA LEU A 49 -0.85 -6.17 0.97
C LEU A 49 -0.12 -7.45 1.36
N THR A 50 -0.16 -7.81 2.64
CA THR A 50 0.52 -9.01 3.15
C THR A 50 -0.07 -10.29 2.58
N VAL A 51 -1.41 -10.41 2.61
CA VAL A 51 -2.10 -11.59 2.09
C VAL A 51 -1.90 -11.72 0.58
N THR A 52 -2.04 -10.61 -0.15
CA THR A 52 -1.87 -10.60 -1.60
C THR A 52 -0.42 -10.90 -2.01
N ALA A 53 0.58 -10.42 -1.26
CA ALA A 53 1.98 -10.73 -1.50
C ALA A 53 2.27 -12.24 -1.41
N GLY A 54 1.72 -12.91 -0.40
CA GLY A 54 1.83 -14.37 -0.27
C GLY A 54 1.10 -15.13 -1.36
N LEU A 55 -0.14 -14.74 -1.66
CA LEU A 55 -0.95 -15.41 -2.67
C LEU A 55 -0.42 -15.17 -4.09
N SER A 56 0.09 -13.97 -4.40
CA SER A 56 0.68 -13.67 -5.71
C SER A 56 1.95 -14.49 -5.95
N TYR A 57 2.78 -14.70 -4.93
CA TYR A 57 3.94 -15.56 -5.02
C TYR A 57 3.55 -17.02 -5.30
N LEU A 58 2.56 -17.55 -4.59
CA LEU A 58 2.05 -18.91 -4.82
C LEU A 58 1.48 -19.07 -6.22
N LEU A 59 0.68 -18.11 -6.67
CA LEU A 59 0.09 -18.12 -8.01
C LEU A 59 1.16 -18.06 -9.10
N ASP A 60 2.15 -17.18 -8.94
CA ASP A 60 3.23 -17.02 -9.90
C ASP A 60 4.06 -18.31 -10.01
N HIS A 61 4.50 -18.83 -8.87
CA HIS A 61 5.41 -19.98 -8.82
C HIS A 61 4.75 -21.31 -9.21
N TRP A 62 3.47 -21.50 -8.86
CA TRP A 62 2.77 -22.79 -9.07
C TRP A 62 1.94 -22.83 -10.35
N VAL A 63 1.53 -21.69 -10.88
CA VAL A 63 0.62 -21.63 -12.05
C VAL A 63 1.28 -20.92 -13.22
N LEU A 64 1.78 -19.71 -13.05
CA LEU A 64 2.26 -18.91 -14.17
C LEU A 64 3.60 -19.41 -14.73
N VAL A 65 4.54 -19.76 -13.87
CA VAL A 65 5.87 -20.23 -14.28
C VAL A 65 5.79 -21.58 -15.00
N PRO A 66 5.12 -22.64 -14.49
CA PRO A 66 5.08 -23.94 -15.16
C PRO A 66 4.25 -23.95 -16.44
N LEU A 67 3.29 -23.01 -16.61
CA LEU A 67 2.47 -22.90 -17.81
C LEU A 67 3.00 -21.88 -18.83
N ASP A 68 4.11 -21.19 -18.55
CA ASP A 68 4.72 -20.13 -19.39
C ASP A 68 3.73 -19.03 -19.80
N LEU A 69 2.80 -18.68 -18.88
CA LEU A 69 1.75 -17.69 -19.08
C LEU A 69 2.16 -16.30 -18.57
N GLY A 70 3.43 -15.91 -18.74
CA GLY A 70 3.98 -14.64 -18.25
C GLY A 70 3.24 -13.39 -18.75
N TYR A 71 2.65 -13.43 -19.93
CA TYR A 71 1.87 -12.33 -20.48
C TYR A 71 0.51 -12.11 -19.78
N LEU A 72 -0.03 -13.14 -19.11
CA LEU A 72 -1.27 -13.08 -18.35
C LEU A 72 -1.06 -12.68 -16.87
N ARG A 73 0.19 -12.46 -16.46
CA ARG A 73 0.56 -12.16 -15.06
C ARG A 73 -0.24 -10.99 -14.46
N ILE A 74 -0.36 -9.89 -15.19
CA ILE A 74 -1.08 -8.69 -14.73
C ILE A 74 -2.55 -8.98 -14.52
N ILE A 75 -3.19 -9.65 -15.47
CA ILE A 75 -4.63 -9.98 -15.41
C ILE A 75 -4.91 -10.94 -14.25
N SER A 76 -4.06 -11.95 -14.09
CA SER A 76 -4.18 -12.93 -13.01
C SER A 76 -4.01 -12.28 -11.63
N PHE A 77 -3.09 -11.35 -11.49
CA PHE A 77 -2.89 -10.63 -10.23
C PHE A 77 -4.04 -9.68 -9.90
N ILE A 78 -4.59 -8.97 -10.90
CA ILE A 78 -5.78 -8.12 -10.69
C ILE A 78 -6.97 -8.97 -10.22
N LEU A 79 -7.19 -10.11 -10.85
CA LEU A 79 -8.28 -11.02 -10.47
C LEU A 79 -8.08 -11.58 -9.05
N LEU A 80 -6.86 -11.96 -8.72
CA LEU A 80 -6.49 -12.45 -7.39
C LEU A 80 -6.69 -11.38 -6.32
N ILE A 81 -6.27 -10.13 -6.58
CA ILE A 81 -6.46 -9.00 -5.67
C ILE A 81 -7.95 -8.74 -5.45
N ALA A 82 -8.74 -8.68 -6.53
CA ALA A 82 -10.17 -8.47 -6.44
C ALA A 82 -10.85 -9.56 -5.59
N GLY A 83 -10.52 -10.83 -5.83
CA GLY A 83 -11.03 -11.96 -5.05
C GLY A 83 -10.63 -11.91 -3.58
N THR A 84 -9.38 -11.58 -3.28
CA THR A 84 -8.87 -11.46 -1.90
C THR A 84 -9.57 -10.34 -1.14
N VAL A 85 -9.75 -9.17 -1.77
CA VAL A 85 -10.42 -8.03 -1.15
C VAL A 85 -11.90 -8.32 -0.93
N GLN A 86 -12.59 -8.94 -1.89
CA GLN A 86 -14.00 -9.34 -1.72
C GLN A 86 -14.18 -10.36 -0.60
N LEU A 87 -13.26 -11.30 -0.47
CA LEU A 87 -13.26 -12.28 0.62
C LEU A 87 -13.05 -11.58 1.97
N ALA A 88 -12.08 -10.67 2.05
CA ALA A 88 -11.82 -9.87 3.25
C ALA A 88 -13.03 -9.03 3.64
N GLU A 89 -13.69 -8.40 2.67
CA GLU A 89 -14.94 -7.66 2.87
C GLU A 89 -16.04 -8.53 3.46
N LEU A 90 -16.25 -9.70 2.89
CA LEU A 90 -17.27 -10.64 3.35
C LEU A 90 -17.03 -11.08 4.80
N VAL A 91 -15.78 -11.31 5.18
CA VAL A 91 -15.36 -11.67 6.53
C VAL A 91 -15.59 -10.51 7.50
N ILE A 92 -15.17 -9.29 7.15
CA ILE A 92 -15.35 -8.08 7.96
C ILE A 92 -16.84 -7.79 8.15
N ARG A 93 -17.64 -7.89 7.10
CA ARG A 93 -19.08 -7.68 7.14
C ARG A 93 -19.78 -8.64 8.10
N ARG A 94 -19.35 -9.91 8.14
CA ARG A 94 -19.94 -10.93 9.02
C ARG A 94 -19.49 -10.81 10.47
N ARG A 95 -18.26 -10.36 10.73
CA ARG A 95 -17.66 -10.34 12.08
C ARG A 95 -17.80 -8.99 12.78
N HIS A 96 -17.71 -7.88 12.06
CA HIS A 96 -17.67 -6.53 12.63
C HIS A 96 -18.47 -5.54 11.77
N ALA A 97 -19.78 -5.50 11.97
CA ALA A 97 -20.70 -4.60 11.24
C ALA A 97 -20.33 -3.11 11.42
N LEU A 98 -19.78 -2.71 12.58
CA LEU A 98 -19.35 -1.35 12.84
C LEU A 98 -18.12 -0.97 11.97
N LEU A 99 -17.16 -1.87 11.87
CA LEU A 99 -15.97 -1.69 11.04
C LEU A 99 -16.33 -1.64 9.55
N HIS A 100 -17.29 -2.46 9.13
CA HIS A 100 -17.82 -2.43 7.77
C HIS A 100 -18.50 -1.09 7.42
N ARG A 101 -19.17 -0.45 8.38
CA ARG A 101 -19.81 0.86 8.18
C ARG A 101 -18.79 1.98 7.99
N LEU A 102 -17.64 1.88 8.66
CA LEU A 102 -16.55 2.85 8.56
C LEU A 102 -15.68 2.62 7.31
N LEU A 103 -15.39 1.35 6.99
CA LEU A 103 -14.52 1.00 5.86
C LEU A 103 -15.26 0.73 4.55
N GLY A 104 -16.57 0.48 4.58
CA GLY A 104 -17.34 0.07 3.39
C GLY A 104 -17.28 1.05 2.23
N MET A 105 -17.16 2.35 2.52
CA MET A 105 -17.00 3.39 1.51
C MET A 105 -15.59 3.41 0.89
N TYR A 106 -14.60 2.85 1.58
CA TYR A 106 -13.19 2.84 1.16
C TYR A 106 -12.72 1.51 0.54
N LEU A 107 -13.53 0.47 0.63
CA LEU A 107 -13.23 -0.85 0.07
C LEU A 107 -12.94 -0.84 -1.44
N PRO A 108 -13.70 -0.11 -2.28
CA PRO A 108 -13.34 0.02 -3.69
C PRO A 108 -11.97 0.66 -3.90
N LEU A 109 -11.57 1.60 -3.04
CA LEU A 109 -10.25 2.22 -3.10
C LEU A 109 -9.11 1.23 -2.75
N ILE A 110 -9.38 0.23 -1.92
CA ILE A 110 -8.41 -0.83 -1.58
C ILE A 110 -8.30 -1.82 -2.74
N THR A 111 -9.42 -2.20 -3.37
CA THR A 111 -9.45 -3.15 -4.49
C THR A 111 -8.69 -2.63 -5.72
N THR A 112 -8.84 -1.35 -6.03
CA THR A 112 -8.19 -0.69 -7.17
C THR A 112 -6.86 -0.02 -6.78
N ASN A 113 -6.30 -0.38 -5.64
CA ASN A 113 -5.07 0.23 -5.14
C ASN A 113 -3.86 -0.23 -5.96
N CYS A 114 -3.25 0.71 -6.67
CA CYS A 114 -2.04 0.46 -7.48
C CYS A 114 -0.82 0.01 -6.63
N ALA A 115 -0.79 0.32 -5.33
CA ALA A 115 0.25 -0.17 -4.44
C ALA A 115 0.18 -1.69 -4.27
N VAL A 116 -1.02 -2.26 -4.14
CA VAL A 116 -1.22 -3.70 -3.98
C VAL A 116 -0.75 -4.44 -5.23
N LEU A 117 -1.13 -3.95 -6.41
CA LEU A 117 -0.67 -4.52 -7.69
C LEU A 117 0.85 -4.35 -7.87
N GLY A 118 1.39 -3.19 -7.51
CA GLY A 118 2.82 -2.92 -7.61
C GLY A 118 3.67 -3.85 -6.75
N VAL A 119 3.25 -4.11 -5.51
CA VAL A 119 3.93 -5.06 -4.61
C VAL A 119 3.82 -6.49 -5.14
N ALA A 120 2.66 -6.90 -5.66
CA ALA A 120 2.49 -8.22 -6.26
C ALA A 120 3.42 -8.45 -7.46
N LEU A 121 3.55 -7.45 -8.35
CA LEU A 121 4.45 -7.51 -9.50
C LEU A 121 5.93 -7.54 -9.10
N LEU A 122 6.31 -6.74 -8.10
CA LEU A 122 7.68 -6.74 -7.58
C LEU A 122 8.03 -8.07 -6.92
N ASN A 123 7.12 -8.63 -6.14
CA ASN A 123 7.28 -9.94 -5.53
C ASN A 123 7.56 -11.04 -6.56
N ALA A 124 6.80 -11.04 -7.66
CA ALA A 124 6.99 -12.01 -8.74
C ALA A 124 8.36 -11.90 -9.43
N GLY A 125 9.03 -10.74 -9.35
CA GLY A 125 10.35 -10.52 -9.95
C GLY A 125 11.54 -10.65 -8.99
N THR A 126 11.31 -10.58 -7.67
CA THR A 126 12.40 -10.46 -6.68
C THR A 126 12.33 -11.44 -5.52
N ALA A 127 11.18 -12.06 -5.26
CA ALA A 127 11.04 -12.97 -4.13
C ALA A 127 11.49 -14.39 -4.49
N ASP A 128 12.55 -14.86 -3.85
CA ASP A 128 13.07 -16.23 -4.02
C ASP A 128 12.36 -17.25 -3.13
N SER A 129 11.57 -16.79 -2.15
CA SER A 129 10.89 -17.67 -1.19
C SER A 129 9.61 -17.05 -0.65
N LEU A 130 8.67 -17.91 -0.23
CA LEU A 130 7.42 -17.46 0.40
C LEU A 130 7.63 -16.56 1.63
N PRO A 131 8.56 -16.84 2.56
CA PRO A 131 8.80 -15.95 3.69
C PRO A 131 9.37 -14.57 3.26
N ALA A 132 10.16 -14.52 2.19
CA ALA A 132 10.65 -13.26 1.63
C ALA A 132 9.50 -12.43 1.03
N ALA A 133 8.58 -13.09 0.32
CA ALA A 133 7.38 -12.47 -0.23
C ALA A 133 6.48 -11.88 0.87
N LEU A 134 6.26 -12.63 1.95
CA LEU A 134 5.49 -12.16 3.11
C LEU A 134 6.18 -11.02 3.85
N ALA A 135 7.50 -11.09 4.04
CA ALA A 135 8.28 -10.01 4.66
C ALA A 135 8.21 -8.71 3.84
N MET A 136 8.27 -8.81 2.52
CA MET A 136 8.11 -7.68 1.61
C MET A 136 6.69 -7.09 1.68
N GLY A 137 5.66 -7.95 1.72
CA GLY A 137 4.27 -7.52 1.89
C GLY A 137 4.00 -6.82 3.22
N LEU A 138 4.55 -7.35 4.33
CA LEU A 138 4.49 -6.72 5.65
C LEU A 138 5.24 -5.38 5.68
N GLY A 139 6.47 -5.34 5.13
CA GLY A 139 7.24 -4.11 5.03
C GLY A 139 6.54 -3.03 4.23
N ALA A 140 5.97 -3.39 3.07
CA ALA A 140 5.19 -2.50 2.25
C ALA A 140 3.94 -1.98 2.98
N GLY A 141 3.24 -2.85 3.74
CA GLY A 141 2.09 -2.49 4.55
C GLY A 141 2.43 -1.51 5.67
N LEU A 142 3.54 -1.75 6.38
CA LEU A 142 4.04 -0.84 7.41
C LEU A 142 4.49 0.51 6.82
N GLY A 143 5.17 0.49 5.68
CA GLY A 143 5.55 1.69 4.95
C GLY A 143 4.36 2.50 4.48
N PHE A 144 3.32 1.84 3.97
CA PHE A 144 2.07 2.48 3.60
C PHE A 144 1.40 3.14 4.80
N ALA A 145 1.31 2.41 5.93
CA ALA A 145 0.72 2.92 7.17
C ALA A 145 1.47 4.16 7.70
N LEU A 146 2.80 4.10 7.70
CA LEU A 146 3.64 5.22 8.14
C LEU A 146 3.39 6.48 7.29
N VAL A 147 3.42 6.35 5.97
CA VAL A 147 3.19 7.48 5.06
C VAL A 147 1.78 8.03 5.20
N MET A 148 0.78 7.14 5.31
CA MET A 148 -0.62 7.53 5.45
C MET A 148 -0.87 8.32 6.73
N LEU A 149 -0.31 7.90 7.87
CA LEU A 149 -0.43 8.58 9.15
C LEU A 149 0.32 9.92 9.17
N LEU A 150 1.55 9.96 8.61
CA LEU A 150 2.30 11.20 8.47
C LEU A 150 1.56 12.20 7.59
N PHE A 151 1.04 11.77 6.47
CA PHE A 151 0.29 12.63 5.56
C PHE A 151 -0.99 13.15 6.21
N ALA A 152 -1.75 12.30 6.90
CA ALA A 152 -2.96 12.71 7.61
C ALA A 152 -2.66 13.74 8.71
N SER A 153 -1.59 13.55 9.48
CA SER A 153 -1.19 14.50 10.52
C SER A 153 -0.72 15.86 9.97
N LEU A 154 -0.02 15.85 8.83
CA LEU A 154 0.36 17.08 8.14
C LEU A 154 -0.85 17.82 7.57
N ARG A 155 -1.80 17.08 7.02
CA ARG A 155 -3.01 17.66 6.44
C ARG A 155 -3.92 18.28 7.49
N GLU A 156 -4.05 17.66 8.66
CA GLU A 156 -4.79 18.20 9.79
C GLU A 156 -4.18 19.53 10.29
N ARG A 157 -2.86 19.64 10.30
CA ARG A 157 -2.16 20.91 10.60
C ARG A 157 -2.35 21.96 9.51
N LEU A 158 -2.39 21.57 8.24
CA LEU A 158 -2.61 22.49 7.14
C LEU A 158 -4.04 23.03 7.06
N GLU A 159 -5.02 22.30 7.57
CA GLU A 159 -6.42 22.81 7.70
C GLU A 159 -6.52 23.99 8.66
N SER A 160 -5.67 24.05 9.67
CA SER A 160 -5.62 25.17 10.63
C SER A 160 -4.71 26.33 10.18
N ALA A 161 -3.96 26.18 9.08
CA ALA A 161 -3.06 27.18 8.56
C ALA A 161 -3.76 28.12 7.55
N GLU A 162 -3.29 29.38 7.48
CA GLU A 162 -3.77 30.37 6.51
C GLU A 162 -3.24 30.06 5.10
N VAL A 163 -3.85 29.10 4.40
CA VAL A 163 -3.49 28.74 3.02
C VAL A 163 -4.24 29.64 2.05
N PRO A 164 -3.55 30.25 1.05
CA PRO A 164 -4.20 31.03 -0.02
C PRO A 164 -5.28 30.22 -0.72
N GLN A 165 -6.39 30.88 -1.08
CA GLN A 165 -7.56 30.20 -1.66
C GLN A 165 -7.25 29.37 -2.90
N ALA A 166 -6.27 29.79 -3.71
CA ALA A 166 -5.84 29.08 -4.93
C ALA A 166 -5.22 27.70 -4.65
N PHE A 167 -4.65 27.48 -3.45
CA PHE A 167 -4.00 26.22 -3.06
C PHE A 167 -4.85 25.36 -2.13
N ARG A 168 -6.01 25.84 -1.69
CA ARG A 168 -6.90 25.06 -0.79
C ARG A 168 -7.41 23.79 -1.47
N GLY A 169 -7.46 22.69 -0.71
CA GLY A 169 -8.02 21.40 -1.15
C GLY A 169 -6.98 20.44 -1.74
N PRO A 170 -7.22 19.84 -2.93
CA PRO A 170 -6.33 18.83 -3.51
C PRO A 170 -4.95 19.35 -3.89
N ALA A 171 -4.83 20.64 -4.21
CA ALA A 171 -3.56 21.24 -4.63
C ALA A 171 -2.52 21.21 -3.51
N ILE A 172 -2.87 21.64 -2.30
CA ILE A 172 -1.95 21.61 -1.15
C ILE A 172 -1.62 20.17 -0.75
N ALA A 173 -2.55 19.24 -0.90
CA ALA A 173 -2.33 17.82 -0.62
C ALA A 173 -1.26 17.23 -1.56
N LEU A 174 -1.31 17.56 -2.85
CA LEU A 174 -0.30 17.13 -3.83
C LEU A 174 1.06 17.74 -3.55
N VAL A 175 1.11 19.04 -3.22
CA VAL A 175 2.37 19.71 -2.83
C VAL A 175 2.97 19.04 -1.58
N THR A 176 2.16 18.76 -0.58
CA THR A 176 2.61 18.08 0.65
C THR A 176 3.14 16.67 0.35
N ALA A 177 2.44 15.90 -0.50
CA ALA A 177 2.88 14.57 -0.92
C ALA A 177 4.23 14.65 -1.68
N GLY A 178 4.39 15.65 -2.56
CA GLY A 178 5.63 15.89 -3.28
C GLY A 178 6.80 16.25 -2.36
N MET A 179 6.57 17.13 -1.37
CA MET A 179 7.59 17.49 -0.38
C MET A 179 7.99 16.29 0.49
N MET A 180 7.03 15.48 0.91
CA MET A 180 7.32 14.22 1.62
C MET A 180 8.15 13.27 0.77
N SER A 181 7.82 13.12 -0.51
CA SER A 181 8.57 12.27 -1.44
C SER A 181 10.02 12.75 -1.58
N LEU A 182 10.26 14.05 -1.74
CA LEU A 182 11.61 14.62 -1.81
C LEU A 182 12.40 14.38 -0.53
N ALA A 183 11.76 14.51 0.64
CA ALA A 183 12.40 14.22 1.92
C ALA A 183 12.82 12.74 2.05
N PHE A 184 11.96 11.81 1.60
CA PHE A 184 12.26 10.37 1.65
C PHE A 184 13.25 9.93 0.57
N LEU A 185 13.30 10.61 -0.58
CA LEU A 185 14.34 10.36 -1.60
C LEU A 185 15.76 10.62 -1.08
N GLY A 186 15.93 11.50 -0.09
CA GLY A 186 17.20 11.69 0.61
C GLY A 186 17.70 10.42 1.32
N PHE A 187 16.81 9.54 1.75
CA PHE A 187 17.16 8.24 2.36
C PHE A 187 17.45 7.14 1.33
N ALA A 188 16.96 7.27 0.11
CA ALA A 188 17.10 6.24 -0.94
C ALA A 188 18.57 6.06 -1.41
N GLY A 189 19.46 7.02 -1.13
CA GLY A 189 20.89 6.92 -1.42
C GLY A 189 21.75 6.26 -0.35
N LEU A 190 21.20 6.02 0.84
CA LEU A 190 21.97 5.52 1.99
C LEU A 190 22.12 3.98 2.01
N ILE A 191 21.21 3.25 1.42
CA ILE A 191 21.24 1.78 1.39
C ILE A 191 21.12 1.35 -0.08
N ARG A 192 22.25 0.97 -0.66
CA ARG A 192 22.25 0.20 -1.91
C ARG A 192 21.97 -1.27 -1.54
N VAL A 193 20.73 -1.68 -1.69
CA VAL A 193 20.33 -3.09 -1.70
C VAL A 193 19.98 -3.45 -3.13
#